data_2851cc1e4402d5bb1f32916f0be9ac7c
#
_entry.id   2851cc1e4402d5bb1f32916f0be9ac7c
#
_cell.length_a   1.000
_cell.length_b   1.000
_cell.length_c   1.000
_cell.angle_alpha   90.00
_cell.angle_beta   90.00
_cell.angle_gamma   90.00
#
_symmetry.space_group_name_H-M   'P 1'
#
loop_
_entity.id
_entity.type
_entity.pdbx_description
1 polymer ?
#
loop_
_entity_poly.entity_id
_entity_poly.type
_entity_poly.pdbx_seq_one_letter_code
_entity_poly.pdbx_strand_id
1 'polypeptide(L)'
;VVCLGVFSNRLLDPLGIKTNIYPMRGYSVTLPSLETSNTVSITDPASKTVFSRLGDKVRIAGFADFVGYRTSKDTDRVRTLLQTAQATAPSIADFTSQSISEWGGFRPMTPDSRPLLGPSSIKGVHLNTGHGMLGWTLACVSGHDVALGIQA
;
A
#
# COMPACT_ATOMS: atom_id res chain seq x y z
N VAL A 1 -19.86 -0.72 9.95
CA VAL A 1 -18.38 -0.77 10.05
C VAL A 1 -17.77 0.16 9.02
N VAL A 2 -16.79 0.98 9.41
CA VAL A 2 -16.07 1.89 8.52
C VAL A 2 -14.75 1.27 8.08
N CYS A 3 -14.65 0.95 6.77
CA CYS A 3 -13.52 0.25 6.14
C CYS A 3 -12.94 1.05 4.96
N LEU A 4 -12.91 2.39 5.03
CA LEU A 4 -12.61 3.26 3.90
C LEU A 4 -11.11 3.60 3.74
N GLY A 5 -10.22 2.94 4.49
CA GLY A 5 -8.77 3.18 4.42
C GLY A 5 -8.45 4.66 4.67
N VAL A 6 -7.70 5.30 3.76
CA VAL A 6 -7.33 6.73 3.89
C VAL A 6 -8.52 7.69 3.83
N PHE A 7 -9.65 7.26 3.28
CA PHE A 7 -10.84 8.09 3.18
C PHE A 7 -11.73 8.01 4.43
N SER A 8 -11.39 7.17 5.40
CA SER A 8 -12.12 7.08 6.68
C SER A 8 -12.21 8.42 7.39
N ASN A 9 -11.15 9.25 7.34
CA ASN A 9 -11.15 10.59 7.94
C ASN A 9 -12.28 11.47 7.39
N ARG A 10 -12.53 11.41 6.07
CA ARG A 10 -13.57 12.27 5.45
C ARG A 10 -14.97 11.97 5.97
N LEU A 11 -15.22 10.71 6.34
CA LEU A 11 -16.49 10.30 6.92
C LEU A 11 -16.53 10.56 8.43
N LEU A 12 -15.43 10.33 9.13
CA LEU A 12 -15.37 10.28 10.59
C LEU A 12 -15.08 11.64 11.24
N ASP A 13 -14.28 12.50 10.60
CA ASP A 13 -13.95 13.84 11.13
C ASP A 13 -15.18 14.73 11.39
N PRO A 14 -16.19 14.80 10.47
CA PRO A 14 -17.43 15.55 10.74
C PRO A 14 -18.24 15.00 11.91
N LEU A 15 -18.04 13.73 12.26
CA LEU A 15 -18.68 13.05 13.41
C LEU A 15 -17.87 13.19 14.71
N GLY A 16 -16.76 13.93 14.70
CA GLY A 16 -15.89 14.13 15.86
C GLY A 16 -14.95 12.95 16.16
N ILE A 17 -14.90 11.93 15.31
CA ILE A 17 -13.98 10.77 15.49
C ILE A 17 -12.67 11.06 14.77
N LYS A 18 -11.60 11.29 15.53
CA LYS A 18 -10.25 11.54 15.01
C LYS A 18 -9.48 10.24 14.89
N THR A 19 -9.11 9.86 13.66
CA THR A 19 -8.39 8.61 13.38
C THR A 19 -6.90 8.81 13.20
N ASN A 20 -6.45 10.04 12.92
CA ASN A 20 -5.04 10.38 12.61
C ASN A 20 -4.44 9.53 11.47
N ILE A 21 -5.27 9.01 10.58
CA ILE A 21 -4.81 8.26 9.42
C ILE A 21 -4.21 9.23 8.40
N TYR A 22 -2.96 8.99 8.00
CA TYR A 22 -2.29 9.77 6.97
C TYR A 22 -2.20 8.98 5.63
N PRO A 23 -2.53 9.60 4.48
CA PRO A 23 -2.41 8.98 3.17
C PRO A 23 -0.95 8.99 2.70
N MET A 24 -0.19 7.96 3.05
CA MET A 24 1.20 7.81 2.58
C MET A 24 1.21 7.21 1.19
N ARG A 25 1.70 7.95 0.20
CA ARG A 25 1.69 7.52 -1.19
C ARG A 25 2.85 6.58 -1.50
N GLY A 26 2.52 5.43 -2.10
CA GLY A 26 3.48 4.49 -2.67
C GLY A 26 3.29 4.36 -4.18
N TYR A 27 4.32 3.83 -4.84
CA TYR A 27 4.34 3.66 -6.29
C TYR A 27 4.73 2.24 -6.65
N SER A 28 4.26 1.78 -7.80
CA SER A 28 4.75 0.55 -8.39
C SER A 28 4.79 0.63 -9.91
N VAL A 29 5.69 -0.14 -10.48
CA VAL A 29 5.77 -0.41 -11.92
C VAL A 29 5.68 -1.90 -12.13
N THR A 30 5.06 -2.32 -13.22
CA THR A 30 4.97 -3.73 -13.61
C THR A 30 5.52 -3.86 -15.01
N LEU A 31 6.49 -4.77 -15.17
CA LEU A 31 7.27 -5.03 -16.37
C LEU A 31 7.15 -6.50 -16.75
N PRO A 32 7.38 -6.88 -18.01
CA PRO A 32 7.56 -8.28 -18.37
C PRO A 32 8.70 -8.93 -17.59
N SER A 33 8.52 -10.19 -17.20
CA SER A 33 9.60 -10.96 -16.60
C SER A 33 10.58 -11.46 -17.68
N LEU A 34 11.83 -11.72 -17.26
CA LEU A 34 12.81 -12.47 -18.03
C LEU A 34 12.84 -13.94 -17.55
N GLU A 35 13.44 -14.83 -18.30
CA GLU A 35 13.67 -16.21 -17.85
C GLU A 35 14.52 -16.24 -16.57
N THR A 36 15.43 -15.29 -16.44
CA THR A 36 16.30 -15.09 -15.26
C THR A 36 15.63 -14.45 -14.08
N SER A 37 14.35 -13.97 -14.23
CA SER A 37 13.64 -13.34 -13.13
C SER A 37 13.42 -14.32 -11.98
N ASN A 38 13.62 -13.83 -10.76
CA ASN A 38 13.41 -14.61 -9.55
C ASN A 38 11.95 -15.09 -9.41
N THR A 39 11.76 -16.24 -8.77
CA THR A 39 10.43 -16.81 -8.49
C THR A 39 9.86 -16.41 -7.12
N VAL A 40 10.71 -15.89 -6.24
CA VAL A 40 10.34 -15.42 -4.89
C VAL A 40 10.33 -13.91 -4.82
N SER A 41 9.52 -13.35 -3.91
CA SER A 41 9.56 -11.91 -3.63
C SER A 41 10.85 -11.54 -2.90
N ILE A 42 11.49 -10.47 -3.35
CA ILE A 42 12.73 -9.93 -2.77
C ILE A 42 12.44 -8.53 -2.24
N THR A 43 12.82 -8.26 -1.00
CA THR A 43 12.82 -6.91 -0.44
C THR A 43 14.27 -6.46 -0.28
N ASP A 44 14.62 -5.36 -0.92
CA ASP A 44 15.88 -4.67 -0.70
C ASP A 44 15.69 -3.52 0.29
N PRO A 45 16.17 -3.66 1.54
CA PRO A 45 16.04 -2.62 2.56
C PRO A 45 16.82 -1.34 2.22
N ALA A 46 17.93 -1.46 1.49
CA ALA A 46 18.80 -0.33 1.16
C ALA A 46 18.12 0.63 0.17
N SER A 47 17.56 0.09 -0.91
CA SER A 47 16.80 0.89 -1.89
C SER A 47 15.34 1.08 -1.50
N LYS A 48 14.86 0.42 -0.43
CA LYS A 48 13.45 0.38 -0.01
C LYS A 48 12.52 -0.07 -1.14
N THR A 49 12.97 -1.03 -1.91
CA THR A 49 12.28 -1.55 -3.09
C THR A 49 11.90 -3.01 -2.89
N VAL A 50 10.71 -3.37 -3.34
CA VAL A 50 10.19 -4.74 -3.31
C VAL A 50 9.98 -5.22 -4.73
N PHE A 51 10.50 -6.42 -5.04
CA PHE A 51 10.37 -7.09 -6.32
C PHE A 51 9.49 -8.33 -6.13
N SER A 52 8.40 -8.43 -6.88
CA SER A 52 7.46 -9.56 -6.78
C SER A 52 7.12 -10.08 -8.15
N ARG A 53 7.33 -11.38 -8.38
CA ARG A 53 6.90 -12.04 -9.61
C ARG A 53 5.40 -12.29 -9.58
N LEU A 54 4.70 -11.93 -10.64
CA LEU A 54 3.27 -12.09 -10.85
C LEU A 54 3.04 -12.77 -12.21
N GLY A 55 3.19 -14.09 -12.25
CA GLY A 55 3.12 -14.85 -13.50
C GLY A 55 4.28 -14.51 -14.44
N ASP A 56 3.93 -13.98 -15.62
CA ASP A 56 4.85 -13.52 -16.67
C ASP A 56 5.37 -12.09 -16.46
N LYS A 57 5.08 -11.48 -15.30
CA LYS A 57 5.45 -10.09 -14.99
C LYS A 57 6.18 -9.99 -13.67
N VAL A 58 6.93 -8.91 -13.51
CA VAL A 58 7.54 -8.50 -12.25
C VAL A 58 6.96 -7.15 -11.84
N ARG A 59 6.42 -7.07 -10.65
CA ARG A 59 6.02 -5.82 -10.01
C ARG A 59 7.13 -5.34 -9.10
N ILE A 60 7.53 -4.09 -9.33
CA ILE A 60 8.52 -3.38 -8.54
C ILE A 60 7.77 -2.29 -7.79
N ALA A 61 7.81 -2.30 -6.46
CA ALA A 61 7.13 -1.33 -5.62
C ALA A 61 8.13 -0.63 -4.70
N GLY A 62 7.92 0.66 -4.47
CA GLY A 62 8.80 1.44 -3.61
C GLY A 62 8.17 2.76 -3.17
N PHE A 63 8.98 3.50 -2.41
CA PHE A 63 8.71 4.83 -1.88
C PHE A 63 7.57 4.91 -0.86
N ALA A 64 7.62 5.99 -0.11
CA ALA A 64 6.64 6.33 0.92
C ALA A 64 6.62 7.86 1.04
N ASP A 65 5.77 8.51 0.25
CA ASP A 65 5.75 9.96 0.13
C ASP A 65 4.61 10.59 0.94
N PHE A 66 4.94 11.65 1.65
CA PHE A 66 4.00 12.47 2.42
C PHE A 66 3.48 13.62 1.53
N VAL A 67 2.50 13.33 0.69
CA VAL A 67 1.96 14.25 -0.32
C VAL A 67 0.49 14.58 -0.13
N GLY A 68 -0.07 14.23 1.02
CA GLY A 68 -1.51 14.32 1.27
C GLY A 68 -2.31 13.47 0.28
N TYR A 69 -3.48 13.93 -0.12
CA TYR A 69 -4.37 13.23 -1.05
C TYR A 69 -4.06 13.50 -2.54
N ARG A 70 -2.86 13.95 -2.87
CA ARG A 70 -2.48 14.21 -4.26
C ARG A 70 -2.42 12.90 -5.07
N THR A 71 -3.23 12.79 -6.11
CA THR A 71 -3.35 11.61 -6.98
C THR A 71 -2.70 11.80 -8.35
N SER A 72 -2.20 13.01 -8.65
CA SER A 72 -1.54 13.27 -9.94
C SER A 72 -0.43 12.26 -10.22
N LYS A 73 -0.30 11.88 -11.48
CA LYS A 73 0.79 11.00 -11.93
C LYS A 73 2.14 11.68 -11.63
N ASP A 74 3.07 10.93 -11.09
CA ASP A 74 4.40 11.43 -10.74
C ASP A 74 5.45 10.65 -11.55
N THR A 75 5.68 11.15 -12.75
CA THR A 75 6.62 10.54 -13.72
C THR A 75 8.05 10.51 -13.20
N ASP A 76 8.46 11.48 -12.39
CA ASP A 76 9.81 11.51 -11.83
C ASP A 76 10.00 10.43 -10.77
N ARG A 77 8.98 10.19 -9.95
CA ARG A 77 9.00 9.08 -8.98
C ARG A 77 9.04 7.72 -9.69
N VAL A 78 8.26 7.55 -10.73
CA VAL A 78 8.27 6.32 -11.54
C VAL A 78 9.63 6.11 -12.19
N ARG A 79 10.19 7.16 -12.81
CA ARG A 79 11.54 7.11 -13.41
C ARG A 79 12.60 6.75 -12.37
N THR A 80 12.59 7.37 -11.21
CA THR A 80 13.52 7.08 -10.12
C THR A 80 13.38 5.63 -9.64
N LEU A 81 12.14 5.12 -9.52
CA LEU A 81 11.89 3.73 -9.13
C LEU A 81 12.49 2.75 -10.14
N LEU A 82 12.29 2.99 -11.45
CA LEU A 82 12.85 2.17 -12.52
C LEU A 82 14.38 2.19 -12.50
N GLN A 83 14.99 3.37 -12.41
CA GLN A 83 16.45 3.53 -12.36
C GLN A 83 17.06 2.82 -11.13
N THR A 84 16.47 3.01 -9.96
CA THR A 84 16.90 2.34 -8.73
C THR A 84 16.79 0.82 -8.86
N ALA A 85 15.65 0.33 -9.36
CA ALA A 85 15.42 -1.10 -9.52
C ALA A 85 16.38 -1.73 -10.54
N GLN A 86 16.62 -1.07 -11.66
CA GLN A 86 17.57 -1.54 -12.69
C GLN A 86 19.02 -1.57 -12.18
N ALA A 87 19.41 -0.58 -11.39
CA ALA A 87 20.73 -0.55 -10.76
C ALA A 87 20.91 -1.63 -9.70
N THR A 88 19.85 -1.93 -8.92
CA THR A 88 19.88 -2.93 -7.85
C THR A 88 19.82 -4.37 -8.40
N ALA A 89 18.97 -4.62 -9.40
CA ALA A 89 18.69 -5.95 -9.92
C ALA A 89 18.42 -5.91 -11.43
N PRO A 90 19.46 -5.72 -12.27
CA PRO A 90 19.31 -5.50 -13.71
C PRO A 90 18.68 -6.67 -14.48
N SER A 91 18.81 -7.88 -13.97
CA SER A 91 18.27 -9.09 -14.60
C SER A 91 16.90 -9.52 -14.07
N ILE A 92 16.27 -8.70 -13.22
CA ILE A 92 15.00 -9.08 -12.57
C ILE A 92 13.78 -8.93 -13.48
N ALA A 93 13.83 -8.02 -14.44
CA ALA A 93 12.74 -7.73 -15.38
C ALA A 93 13.29 -7.15 -16.67
N ASP A 94 12.46 -7.12 -17.72
CA ASP A 94 12.78 -6.45 -18.97
C ASP A 94 12.59 -4.94 -18.87
N PHE A 95 13.65 -4.23 -18.48
CA PHE A 95 13.66 -2.77 -18.39
C PHE A 95 13.67 -2.06 -19.76
N THR A 96 13.83 -2.77 -20.87
CA THR A 96 13.80 -2.21 -22.23
C THR A 96 12.42 -2.21 -22.83
N SER A 97 11.50 -2.92 -22.20
CA SER A 97 10.12 -3.08 -22.66
C SER A 97 9.37 -1.74 -22.75
N GLN A 98 8.58 -1.58 -23.79
CA GLN A 98 7.58 -0.50 -23.89
C GLN A 98 6.29 -0.80 -23.10
N SER A 99 6.12 -2.05 -22.66
CA SER A 99 4.94 -2.50 -21.91
C SER A 99 5.14 -2.31 -20.41
N ILE A 100 5.10 -1.05 -19.96
CA ILE A 100 5.23 -0.68 -18.55
C ILE A 100 3.86 -0.26 -18.02
N SER A 101 3.40 -0.91 -16.95
CA SER A 101 2.22 -0.48 -16.21
C SER A 101 2.63 0.24 -14.93
N GLU A 102 2.21 1.49 -14.79
CA GLU A 102 2.51 2.34 -13.65
C GLU A 102 1.29 2.45 -12.73
N TRP A 103 1.50 2.40 -11.43
CA TRP A 103 0.45 2.58 -10.44
C TRP A 103 0.95 3.35 -9.22
N GLY A 104 0.06 4.15 -8.64
CA GLY A 104 0.30 4.80 -7.36
C GLY A 104 -0.94 4.75 -6.48
N GLY A 105 -0.75 4.52 -5.19
CA GLY A 105 -1.85 4.42 -4.23
C GLY A 105 -1.44 4.86 -2.83
N PHE A 106 -2.44 4.98 -1.96
CA PHE A 106 -2.25 5.43 -0.59
C PHE A 106 -2.27 4.26 0.38
N ARG A 107 -1.32 4.27 1.31
CA ARG A 107 -1.33 3.43 2.50
C ARG A 107 -1.98 4.21 3.64
N PRO A 108 -3.00 3.70 4.31
CA PRO A 108 -3.65 4.35 5.44
C PRO A 108 -2.78 4.22 6.70
N MET A 109 -1.78 5.06 6.84
CA MET A 109 -0.82 4.99 7.94
C MET A 109 -1.37 5.65 9.19
N THR A 110 -1.28 4.96 10.31
CA THR A 110 -1.50 5.49 11.66
C THR A 110 -0.16 5.87 12.30
N PRO A 111 -0.13 6.77 13.30
CA PRO A 111 1.12 7.21 13.93
C PRO A 111 1.93 6.08 14.58
N ASP A 112 1.24 5.08 15.12
CA ASP A 112 1.83 3.91 15.80
C ASP A 112 1.88 2.65 14.92
N SER A 113 1.50 2.77 13.65
CA SER A 113 1.40 1.67 12.66
C SER A 113 0.42 0.55 13.06
N ARG A 114 -0.50 0.80 14.02
CA ARG A 114 -1.54 -0.15 14.43
C ARG A 114 -2.86 0.19 13.73
N PRO A 115 -3.59 -0.81 13.23
CA PRO A 115 -4.92 -0.56 12.69
C PRO A 115 -5.91 -0.16 13.78
N LEU A 116 -6.93 0.59 13.39
CA LEU A 116 -8.04 0.98 14.23
C LEU A 116 -9.15 -0.05 14.06
N LEU A 117 -9.34 -0.90 15.06
CA LEU A 117 -10.30 -2.00 15.07
C LEU A 117 -11.27 -1.87 16.24
N GLY A 118 -12.57 -2.18 16.00
CA GLY A 118 -13.58 -2.26 17.04
C GLY A 118 -14.44 -1.00 17.18
N PRO A 119 -15.11 -0.82 18.34
CA PRO A 119 -16.08 0.25 18.55
C PRO A 119 -15.42 1.62 18.52
N SER A 120 -16.15 2.59 17.97
CA SER A 120 -15.78 4.01 18.06
C SER A 120 -16.44 4.68 19.28
N SER A 121 -16.23 6.00 19.42
CA SER A 121 -16.94 6.80 20.41
C SER A 121 -18.45 6.97 20.14
N ILE A 122 -18.93 6.59 18.98
CA ILE A 122 -20.34 6.63 18.60
C ILE A 122 -20.91 5.23 18.63
N LYS A 123 -21.96 5.04 19.44
CA LYS A 123 -22.65 3.75 19.58
C LYS A 123 -23.11 3.21 18.23
N GLY A 124 -22.78 1.94 17.94
CA GLY A 124 -23.13 1.25 16.69
C GLY A 124 -22.19 1.57 15.51
N VAL A 125 -21.18 2.43 15.70
CA VAL A 125 -20.14 2.68 14.69
C VAL A 125 -18.86 1.97 15.07
N HIS A 126 -18.43 1.05 14.22
CA HIS A 126 -17.21 0.27 14.39
C HIS A 126 -16.21 0.62 13.31
N LEU A 127 -14.92 0.54 13.63
CA LEU A 127 -13.80 0.83 12.74
C LEU A 127 -13.10 -0.47 12.33
N ASN A 128 -12.70 -0.53 11.06
CA ASN A 128 -11.76 -1.52 10.54
C ASN A 128 -10.92 -0.84 9.46
N THR A 129 -9.93 -0.06 9.87
CA THR A 129 -9.20 0.86 9.00
C THR A 129 -7.79 1.14 9.51
N GLY A 130 -6.97 1.88 8.77
CA GLY A 130 -5.64 2.29 9.24
C GLY A 130 -4.57 1.20 9.21
N HIS A 131 -4.69 0.19 8.35
CA HIS A 131 -3.80 -0.99 8.29
C HIS A 131 -2.42 -0.73 7.66
N GLY A 132 -2.13 0.48 7.25
CA GLY A 132 -0.84 0.83 6.65
C GLY A 132 -0.49 -0.05 5.44
N MET A 133 0.67 -0.68 5.48
CA MET A 133 1.17 -1.58 4.43
C MET A 133 0.60 -3.00 4.54
N LEU A 134 0.01 -3.37 5.67
CA LEU A 134 -0.36 -4.75 6.01
C LEU A 134 -1.86 -5.04 5.80
N GLY A 135 -2.61 -4.13 5.16
CA GLY A 135 -4.06 -4.26 5.00
C GLY A 135 -4.49 -5.57 4.33
N TRP A 136 -3.79 -6.01 3.31
CA TRP A 136 -4.06 -7.30 2.67
C TRP A 136 -3.78 -8.47 3.61
N THR A 137 -2.62 -8.46 4.25
CA THR A 137 -2.17 -9.54 5.16
C THR A 137 -3.10 -9.70 6.36
N LEU A 138 -3.60 -8.59 6.90
CA LEU A 138 -4.44 -8.56 8.10
C LEU A 138 -5.95 -8.63 7.79
N ALA A 139 -6.37 -8.64 6.53
CA ALA A 139 -7.77 -8.49 6.14
C ALA A 139 -8.71 -9.50 6.83
N CYS A 140 -8.34 -10.79 6.81
CA CYS A 140 -9.17 -11.84 7.40
C CYS A 140 -9.27 -11.73 8.92
N VAL A 141 -8.14 -11.56 9.61
CA VAL A 141 -8.12 -11.50 11.08
C VAL A 141 -8.81 -10.23 11.59
N SER A 142 -8.54 -9.07 10.98
CA SER A 142 -9.17 -7.83 11.40
C SER A 142 -10.68 -7.81 11.14
N GLY A 143 -11.11 -8.42 10.02
CA GLY A 143 -12.54 -8.61 9.73
C GLY A 143 -13.23 -9.52 10.75
N HIS A 144 -12.58 -10.63 11.10
CA HIS A 144 -13.08 -11.57 12.12
C HIS A 144 -13.20 -10.90 13.50
N ASP A 145 -12.14 -10.22 13.96
CA ASP A 145 -12.12 -9.59 15.28
C ASP A 145 -13.19 -8.50 15.43
N VAL A 146 -13.37 -7.68 14.39
CA VAL A 146 -14.43 -6.66 14.39
C VAL A 146 -15.81 -7.31 14.38
N ALA A 147 -16.01 -8.40 13.64
CA ALA A 147 -17.30 -9.10 13.61
C ALA A 147 -17.66 -9.69 14.98
N LEU A 148 -16.70 -10.28 15.70
CA LEU A 148 -16.91 -10.77 17.08
C LEU A 148 -17.26 -9.62 18.03
N GLY A 149 -16.58 -8.47 17.92
CA GLY A 149 -16.82 -7.29 18.74
C GLY A 149 -18.18 -6.62 18.49
N ILE A 150 -18.86 -6.90 17.35
CA ILE A 150 -20.22 -6.42 17.08
C ILE A 150 -21.28 -7.30 17.75
N GLN A 151 -20.97 -8.60 17.91
CA GLN A 151 -21.89 -9.59 18.49
C GLN A 151 -21.88 -9.60 20.02
N ALA A 152 -20.88 -9.00 20.63
CA ALA A 152 -20.70 -8.91 22.08
C ALA A 152 -21.45 -7.68 22.67
#